data_466558b718b8db4638f322ce7aa60bb2
#
_entry.id   466558b718b8db4638f322ce7aa60bb2
#
_cell.length_a   1.000
_cell.length_b   1.000
_cell.length_c   1.000
_cell.angle_alpha   90.00
_cell.angle_beta   90.00
_cell.angle_gamma   90.00
#
_symmetry.space_group_name_H-M   'P 1'
#
loop_
_entity.id
_entity.type
_entity.pdbx_description
1 polymer ?
#
loop_
_entity_poly.entity_id
_entity_poly.type
_entity_poly.pdbx_seq_one_letter_code
_entity_poly.pdbx_strand_id
1 'polypeptide(L)'
;MNPKPATVATILTLAATLLPASPGVAAEVNVYSARHYDTDDSLYESFTRQTGIEVNLIEGNSDALLARLEREGERSPADVFMTVDAGRLYQAEERGFFAPTRSEVLESRIPASLRHPDGLWFGLTKRARLIFVAKDRVAEGAIGSYEDLADPRWKGKVLIRSSSNVYNQSLVGSMIEAHGEAAAEAWCRGLVANFSRPPQGGDRDQIRAVAAGEGDVAVANSYYYARMLTGSPEDQAAARAVRVVFPNQGDRGTHVNISGIGVLKSAPHPDAAVRFIEYLTSPEAQRIFAAGNNEYPVVEGAELAPVLEQMGDFEEDALNASVFGRNNQAAVRMMDRAGWR
;
A
#
# COMPACT_ATOMS: atom_id res chain seq x y z
N MET A 1 27.50 -92.74 25.70
CA MET A 1 27.22 -91.92 24.52
C MET A 1 25.99 -91.10 24.81
N ASN A 2 26.20 -89.82 25.14
CA ASN A 2 25.12 -88.87 25.46
C ASN A 2 24.82 -88.09 24.22
N PRO A 3 23.55 -87.87 23.79
CA PRO A 3 23.21 -86.95 22.70
C PRO A 3 23.17 -85.53 23.19
N LYS A 4 23.75 -84.65 22.38
CA LYS A 4 23.73 -83.14 22.61
C LYS A 4 22.33 -82.62 22.29
N PRO A 5 21.85 -81.62 22.99
CA PRO A 5 20.60 -80.92 22.70
C PRO A 5 20.76 -79.96 21.48
N ALA A 6 19.79 -79.96 20.59
CA ALA A 6 19.67 -79.03 19.47
C ALA A 6 19.07 -77.73 19.93
N THR A 7 19.76 -76.58 19.67
CA THR A 7 19.29 -75.22 19.95
C THR A 7 18.36 -74.80 18.77
N VAL A 8 17.10 -74.58 19.10
CA VAL A 8 16.13 -73.99 18.17
C VAL A 8 16.24 -72.47 18.27
N ALA A 9 16.68 -71.81 17.19
CA ALA A 9 16.71 -70.34 17.08
C ALA A 9 15.34 -69.85 16.61
N THR A 10 14.63 -69.16 17.49
CA THR A 10 13.35 -68.51 17.15
C THR A 10 13.66 -67.14 16.49
N ILE A 11 13.36 -67.04 15.17
CA ILE A 11 13.46 -65.78 14.42
C ILE A 11 12.21 -64.95 14.72
N LEU A 12 12.36 -63.87 15.48
CA LEU A 12 11.29 -62.87 15.68
C LEU A 12 11.25 -61.95 14.49
N THR A 13 10.26 -62.10 13.61
CA THR A 13 10.00 -61.20 12.49
C THR A 13 9.27 -59.96 13.00
N LEU A 14 9.98 -58.82 13.07
CA LEU A 14 9.41 -57.52 13.41
C LEU A 14 8.64 -56.99 12.20
N ALA A 15 7.33 -57.12 12.21
CA ALA A 15 6.46 -56.49 11.20
C ALA A 15 6.37 -55.00 11.49
N ALA A 16 7.11 -54.17 10.72
CA ALA A 16 6.94 -52.71 10.74
C ALA A 16 5.60 -52.37 10.08
N THR A 17 4.62 -52.03 10.88
CA THR A 17 3.35 -51.43 10.42
C THR A 17 3.62 -50.02 9.92
N LEU A 18 3.69 -49.85 8.58
CA LEU A 18 3.58 -48.55 7.92
C LEU A 18 2.16 -48.03 8.16
N LEU A 19 2.03 -47.11 9.11
CA LEU A 19 0.83 -46.30 9.26
C LEU A 19 0.70 -45.45 7.97
N PRO A 20 -0.45 -45.46 7.27
CA PRO A 20 -0.67 -44.56 6.15
C PRO A 20 -0.59 -43.14 6.71
N ALA A 21 0.29 -42.31 6.17
CA ALA A 21 0.26 -40.87 6.39
C ALA A 21 -1.14 -40.39 6.00
N SER A 22 -1.90 -39.86 6.92
CA SER A 22 -3.13 -39.14 6.59
C SER A 22 -2.77 -38.07 5.55
N PRO A 23 -3.55 -37.89 4.49
CA PRO A 23 -3.36 -36.78 3.58
C PRO A 23 -3.48 -35.53 4.46
N GLY A 24 -2.33 -34.86 4.72
CA GLY A 24 -2.32 -33.58 5.42
C GLY A 24 -3.24 -32.65 4.62
N VAL A 25 -4.16 -31.98 5.29
CA VAL A 25 -4.89 -30.85 4.69
C VAL A 25 -3.81 -29.94 4.11
N ALA A 26 -3.90 -29.65 2.80
CA ALA A 26 -2.95 -28.75 2.17
C ALA A 26 -2.94 -27.45 2.99
N ALA A 27 -1.75 -27.00 3.36
CA ALA A 27 -1.65 -25.74 4.11
C ALA A 27 -2.18 -24.61 3.21
N GLU A 28 -2.99 -23.72 3.76
CA GLU A 28 -3.61 -22.62 3.00
C GLU A 28 -3.47 -21.29 3.73
N VAL A 29 -3.63 -20.21 2.99
CA VAL A 29 -3.80 -18.84 3.52
C VAL A 29 -4.96 -18.16 2.83
N ASN A 30 -5.89 -17.65 3.62
CA ASN A 30 -7.10 -16.99 3.13
C ASN A 30 -6.93 -15.47 3.17
N VAL A 31 -6.90 -14.84 2.00
CA VAL A 31 -6.58 -13.43 1.80
C VAL A 31 -7.83 -12.64 1.47
N TYR A 32 -8.18 -11.66 2.32
CA TYR A 32 -9.15 -10.62 1.97
C TYR A 32 -8.41 -9.41 1.44
N SER A 33 -8.54 -9.15 0.14
CA SER A 33 -7.78 -8.13 -0.57
C SER A 33 -8.66 -7.01 -1.13
N ALA A 34 -8.32 -5.77 -0.78
CA ALA A 34 -8.83 -4.58 -1.45
C ALA A 34 -7.82 -4.03 -2.49
N ARG A 35 -6.84 -4.81 -2.88
CA ARG A 35 -6.01 -4.58 -4.05
C ARG A 35 -6.63 -5.34 -5.23
N HIS A 36 -6.72 -4.68 -6.38
CA HIS A 36 -7.35 -5.21 -7.58
C HIS A 36 -6.36 -5.08 -8.75
N TYR A 37 -5.25 -5.81 -8.67
CA TYR A 37 -4.23 -5.81 -9.70
C TYR A 37 -4.00 -7.24 -10.20
N ASP A 38 -4.39 -7.52 -11.44
CA ASP A 38 -4.19 -8.83 -12.09
C ASP A 38 -2.72 -9.29 -12.02
N THR A 39 -1.79 -8.35 -11.89
CA THR A 39 -0.36 -8.63 -11.72
C THR A 39 -0.01 -9.28 -10.38
N ASP A 40 -0.86 -9.13 -9.36
CA ASP A 40 -0.65 -9.75 -8.05
C ASP A 40 -0.87 -11.27 -8.10
N ASP A 41 -1.61 -11.81 -9.08
CA ASP A 41 -1.85 -13.25 -9.24
C ASP A 41 -0.54 -14.04 -9.37
N SER A 42 0.44 -13.51 -10.08
CA SER A 42 1.76 -14.12 -10.23
C SER A 42 2.52 -14.26 -8.91
N LEU A 43 2.26 -13.36 -7.94
CA LEU A 43 2.82 -13.44 -6.58
C LEU A 43 2.22 -14.63 -5.82
N TYR A 44 0.91 -14.80 -5.90
CA TYR A 44 0.19 -15.85 -5.20
C TYR A 44 0.57 -17.23 -5.76
N GLU A 45 0.64 -17.36 -7.07
CA GLU A 45 1.13 -18.58 -7.72
C GLU A 45 2.58 -18.91 -7.36
N SER A 46 3.47 -17.90 -7.31
CA SER A 46 4.87 -18.09 -6.94
C SER A 46 5.02 -18.50 -5.47
N PHE A 47 4.26 -17.90 -4.56
CA PHE A 47 4.20 -18.29 -3.16
C PHE A 47 3.79 -19.76 -3.00
N THR A 48 2.70 -20.17 -3.67
CA THR A 48 2.21 -21.56 -3.63
C THR A 48 3.24 -22.55 -4.17
N ARG A 49 3.90 -22.24 -5.29
CA ARG A 49 4.98 -23.08 -5.84
C ARG A 49 6.16 -23.25 -4.89
N GLN A 50 6.54 -22.20 -4.17
CA GLN A 50 7.71 -22.23 -3.28
C GLN A 50 7.43 -22.88 -1.94
N THR A 51 6.21 -22.77 -1.43
CA THR A 51 5.89 -23.14 -0.05
C THR A 51 4.98 -24.35 0.05
N GLY A 52 4.24 -24.68 -1.00
CA GLY A 52 3.14 -25.64 -0.97
C GLY A 52 1.89 -25.14 -0.24
N ILE A 53 1.84 -23.86 0.17
CA ILE A 53 0.69 -23.23 0.81
C ILE A 53 -0.21 -22.64 -0.28
N GLU A 54 -1.46 -23.03 -0.31
CA GLU A 54 -2.45 -22.52 -1.28
C GLU A 54 -2.95 -21.13 -0.85
N VAL A 55 -3.09 -20.23 -1.82
CA VAL A 55 -3.64 -18.88 -1.57
C VAL A 55 -5.09 -18.82 -2.02
N ASN A 56 -6.01 -18.64 -1.06
CA ASN A 56 -7.43 -18.43 -1.32
C ASN A 56 -7.74 -16.94 -1.26
N LEU A 57 -8.07 -16.34 -2.41
CA LEU A 57 -8.26 -14.90 -2.54
C LEU A 57 -9.75 -14.54 -2.58
N ILE A 58 -10.14 -13.55 -1.76
CA ILE A 58 -11.41 -12.84 -1.87
C ILE A 58 -11.15 -11.37 -2.05
N GLU A 59 -11.52 -10.85 -3.20
CA GLU A 59 -11.37 -9.44 -3.52
C GLU A 59 -12.67 -8.65 -3.29
N GLY A 60 -12.49 -7.39 -2.92
CA GLY A 60 -13.59 -6.46 -2.71
C GLY A 60 -13.08 -5.06 -2.39
N ASN A 61 -13.97 -4.07 -2.35
CA ASN A 61 -13.57 -2.79 -1.82
C ASN A 61 -13.35 -2.88 -0.29
N SER A 62 -12.47 -2.03 0.25
CA SER A 62 -12.08 -2.04 1.66
C SER A 62 -13.26 -2.02 2.62
N ASP A 63 -14.25 -1.14 2.37
CA ASP A 63 -15.37 -0.96 3.28
C ASP A 63 -16.26 -2.20 3.31
N ALA A 64 -16.49 -2.84 2.16
CA ALA A 64 -17.24 -4.09 2.07
C ALA A 64 -16.53 -5.25 2.78
N LEU A 65 -15.19 -5.36 2.64
CA LEU A 65 -14.40 -6.39 3.31
C LEU A 65 -14.36 -6.15 4.83
N LEU A 66 -14.19 -4.91 5.28
CA LEU A 66 -14.26 -4.57 6.72
C LEU A 66 -15.65 -4.90 7.32
N ALA A 67 -16.72 -4.55 6.61
CA ALA A 67 -18.07 -4.91 7.04
C ALA A 67 -18.32 -6.43 7.02
N ARG A 68 -17.65 -7.16 6.12
CA ARG A 68 -17.69 -8.62 6.09
C ARG A 68 -16.97 -9.22 7.30
N LEU A 69 -15.74 -8.77 7.60
CA LEU A 69 -14.99 -9.19 8.78
C LEU A 69 -15.78 -8.95 10.07
N GLU A 70 -16.46 -7.80 10.18
CA GLU A 70 -17.29 -7.47 11.33
C GLU A 70 -18.49 -8.45 11.50
N ARG A 71 -19.16 -8.82 10.41
CA ARG A 71 -20.26 -9.80 10.45
C ARG A 71 -19.79 -11.22 10.75
N GLU A 72 -18.63 -11.61 10.23
CA GLU A 72 -18.05 -12.94 10.45
C GLU A 72 -17.48 -13.10 11.86
N GLY A 73 -16.92 -12.02 12.43
CA GLY A 73 -16.34 -11.98 13.76
C GLY A 73 -15.23 -13.03 13.94
N GLU A 74 -15.24 -13.75 15.05
CA GLU A 74 -14.27 -14.81 15.36
C GLU A 74 -14.36 -16.04 14.44
N ARG A 75 -15.39 -16.13 13.61
CA ARG A 75 -15.60 -17.21 12.64
C ARG A 75 -15.19 -16.82 11.23
N SER A 76 -14.54 -15.67 11.06
CA SER A 76 -14.02 -15.30 9.75
C SER A 76 -13.02 -16.34 9.27
N PRO A 77 -13.14 -16.82 8.03
CA PRO A 77 -12.14 -17.73 7.45
C PRO A 77 -10.87 -17.00 7.02
N ALA A 78 -10.86 -15.67 7.02
CA ALA A 78 -9.73 -14.89 6.55
C ALA A 78 -8.55 -14.93 7.52
N ASP A 79 -7.35 -15.13 6.97
CA ASP A 79 -6.10 -15.09 7.72
C ASP A 79 -5.48 -13.69 7.71
N VAL A 80 -5.59 -13.00 6.58
CA VAL A 80 -5.02 -11.66 6.40
C VAL A 80 -6.01 -10.72 5.75
N PHE A 81 -5.89 -9.44 6.09
CA PHE A 81 -6.55 -8.34 5.39
C PHE A 81 -5.50 -7.45 4.74
N MET A 82 -5.61 -7.28 3.43
CA MET A 82 -4.71 -6.48 2.60
C MET A 82 -5.47 -5.34 1.94
N THR A 83 -4.94 -4.12 2.03
CA THR A 83 -5.60 -2.94 1.46
C THR A 83 -4.61 -1.90 0.97
N VAL A 84 -5.13 -0.92 0.24
CA VAL A 84 -4.38 0.26 -0.20
C VAL A 84 -4.69 1.43 0.72
N ASP A 85 -3.66 2.23 1.04
CA ASP A 85 -3.69 3.38 1.95
C ASP A 85 -3.68 3.03 3.45
N ALA A 86 -2.74 3.64 4.17
CA ALA A 86 -2.58 3.44 5.61
C ALA A 86 -3.80 3.86 6.42
N GLY A 87 -4.59 4.83 5.94
CA GLY A 87 -5.83 5.22 6.59
C GLY A 87 -6.86 4.09 6.64
N ARG A 88 -6.87 3.19 5.66
CA ARG A 88 -7.74 2.02 5.65
C ARG A 88 -7.21 0.89 6.53
N LEU A 89 -5.89 0.73 6.63
CA LEU A 89 -5.30 -0.18 7.62
C LEU A 89 -5.67 0.26 9.03
N TYR A 90 -5.61 1.56 9.30
CA TYR A 90 -6.03 2.12 10.59
C TYR A 90 -7.51 1.86 10.90
N GLN A 91 -8.39 1.90 9.91
CA GLN A 91 -9.81 1.54 10.13
C GLN A 91 -9.99 0.09 10.57
N ALA A 92 -9.18 -0.84 10.07
CA ALA A 92 -9.16 -2.23 10.53
C ALA A 92 -8.56 -2.36 11.93
N GLU A 93 -7.51 -1.60 12.22
CA GLU A 93 -6.86 -1.50 13.52
C GLU A 93 -7.83 -0.98 14.61
N GLU A 94 -8.51 0.14 14.36
CA GLU A 94 -9.51 0.73 15.29
C GLU A 94 -10.65 -0.24 15.64
N ARG A 95 -11.02 -1.10 14.70
CA ARG A 95 -12.02 -2.16 14.92
C ARG A 95 -11.42 -3.39 15.62
N GLY A 96 -10.13 -3.37 15.90
CA GLY A 96 -9.42 -4.43 16.60
C GLY A 96 -9.30 -5.73 15.82
N PHE A 97 -9.29 -5.70 14.49
CA PHE A 97 -9.23 -6.90 13.66
C PHE A 97 -7.82 -7.51 13.61
N PHE A 98 -6.75 -6.73 13.74
CA PHE A 98 -5.40 -7.23 13.61
C PHE A 98 -4.83 -7.85 14.89
N ALA A 99 -4.08 -8.94 14.73
CA ALA A 99 -3.25 -9.54 15.76
C ALA A 99 -1.85 -8.93 15.72
N PRO A 100 -1.24 -8.62 16.91
CA PRO A 100 0.16 -8.26 16.95
C PRO A 100 1.02 -9.42 16.43
N THR A 101 1.81 -9.13 15.40
CA THR A 101 2.67 -10.10 14.72
C THR A 101 4.12 -9.71 14.90
N ARG A 102 4.97 -10.66 15.31
CA ARG A 102 6.41 -10.49 15.45
C ARG A 102 7.12 -11.37 14.43
N SER A 103 7.97 -10.76 13.62
CA SER A 103 8.84 -11.44 12.67
C SER A 103 10.12 -10.63 12.46
N GLU A 104 11.24 -11.22 12.82
CA GLU A 104 12.56 -10.61 12.59
C GLU A 104 12.79 -10.31 11.11
N VAL A 105 12.22 -11.13 10.21
CA VAL A 105 12.30 -10.95 8.77
C VAL A 105 11.58 -9.67 8.36
N LEU A 106 10.34 -9.47 8.81
CA LEU A 106 9.55 -8.28 8.49
C LEU A 106 10.15 -7.02 9.11
N GLU A 107 10.61 -7.13 10.36
CA GLU A 107 11.23 -6.02 11.09
C GLU A 107 12.54 -5.56 10.47
N SER A 108 13.32 -6.47 9.90
CA SER A 108 14.58 -6.16 9.21
C SER A 108 14.39 -5.62 7.79
N ARG A 109 13.31 -6.01 7.10
CA ARG A 109 13.07 -5.64 5.70
C ARG A 109 12.27 -4.35 5.52
N ILE A 110 11.33 -4.09 6.44
CA ILE A 110 10.39 -2.97 6.31
C ILE A 110 10.83 -1.84 7.25
N PRO A 111 11.11 -0.64 6.75
CA PRO A 111 11.42 0.52 7.57
C PRO A 111 10.35 0.77 8.66
N ALA A 112 10.76 1.23 9.83
CA ALA A 112 9.85 1.46 10.96
C ALA A 112 8.72 2.46 10.62
N SER A 113 8.96 3.41 9.72
CA SER A 113 7.95 4.35 9.21
C SER A 113 6.83 3.70 8.40
N LEU A 114 7.09 2.52 7.81
CA LEU A 114 6.18 1.81 6.90
C LEU A 114 5.53 0.57 7.52
N ARG A 115 5.63 0.39 8.83
CA ARG A 115 4.98 -0.68 9.58
C ARG A 115 4.41 -0.18 10.89
N HIS A 116 3.42 -0.89 11.43
CA HIS A 116 2.85 -0.54 12.73
C HIS A 116 3.87 -0.78 13.84
N PRO A 117 4.03 0.14 14.82
CA PRO A 117 4.98 -0.03 15.91
C PRO A 117 4.79 -1.32 16.72
N ASP A 118 3.53 -1.75 16.91
CA ASP A 118 3.18 -2.98 17.64
C ASP A 118 2.96 -4.19 16.72
N GLY A 119 3.33 -4.11 15.43
CA GLY A 119 3.24 -5.21 14.48
C GLY A 119 1.82 -5.57 14.04
N LEU A 120 0.87 -4.64 14.07
CA LEU A 120 -0.51 -4.90 13.63
C LEU A 120 -0.64 -4.98 12.11
N TRP A 121 0.20 -4.25 11.39
CA TRP A 121 0.23 -4.27 9.93
C TRP A 121 1.62 -3.90 9.40
N PHE A 122 1.86 -4.27 8.14
CA PHE A 122 3.13 -4.13 7.44
C PHE A 122 2.89 -3.54 6.05
N GLY A 123 3.72 -2.59 5.64
CA GLY A 123 3.74 -2.08 4.27
C GLY A 123 4.21 -3.14 3.28
N LEU A 124 3.61 -3.15 2.10
CA LEU A 124 3.97 -4.04 1.00
C LEU A 124 4.54 -3.27 -0.19
N THR A 125 3.97 -2.11 -0.48
CA THR A 125 4.42 -1.21 -1.55
C THR A 125 4.23 0.22 -1.12
N LYS A 126 4.96 1.16 -1.76
CA LYS A 126 4.84 2.61 -1.53
C LYS A 126 4.36 3.34 -2.77
N ARG A 127 3.73 4.50 -2.58
CA ARG A 127 3.46 5.49 -3.62
C ARG A 127 3.72 6.89 -3.10
N ALA A 128 4.37 7.71 -3.90
CA ALA A 128 4.55 9.12 -3.60
C ALA A 128 3.33 9.94 -4.06
N ARG A 129 2.92 10.94 -3.29
CA ARG A 129 1.90 11.91 -3.67
C ARG A 129 2.59 13.10 -4.30
N LEU A 130 2.57 13.22 -5.61
CA LEU A 130 3.39 14.14 -6.39
C LEU A 130 2.60 15.37 -6.84
N ILE A 131 3.32 16.44 -7.15
CA ILE A 131 2.79 17.59 -7.85
C ILE A 131 3.19 17.49 -9.33
N PHE A 132 2.25 17.75 -10.22
CA PHE A 132 2.43 17.76 -11.66
C PHE A 132 2.14 19.16 -12.17
N VAL A 133 3.06 19.75 -12.90
CA VAL A 133 2.93 21.11 -13.41
C VAL A 133 2.99 21.16 -14.94
N ALA A 134 2.26 22.07 -15.54
CA ALA A 134 2.33 22.31 -16.98
C ALA A 134 3.73 22.78 -17.38
N LYS A 135 4.40 22.05 -18.28
CA LYS A 135 5.80 22.36 -18.69
C LYS A 135 5.95 23.73 -19.37
N ASP A 136 4.94 24.13 -20.10
CA ASP A 136 4.91 25.35 -20.93
C ASP A 136 4.39 26.59 -20.19
N ARG A 137 3.71 26.40 -19.02
CA ARG A 137 3.05 27.50 -18.30
C ARG A 137 3.62 27.74 -16.89
N VAL A 138 4.31 26.77 -16.33
CA VAL A 138 4.88 26.86 -14.98
C VAL A 138 6.41 26.81 -15.06
N ALA A 139 7.07 27.86 -14.62
CA ALA A 139 8.53 27.92 -14.58
C ALA A 139 9.10 26.85 -13.65
N GLU A 140 10.29 26.37 -13.94
CA GLU A 140 11.01 25.44 -13.06
C GLU A 140 11.29 26.08 -11.70
N GLY A 141 11.08 25.32 -10.63
CA GLY A 141 11.24 25.83 -9.26
C GLY A 141 10.12 26.76 -8.76
N ALA A 142 9.06 27.04 -9.57
CA ALA A 142 7.96 27.88 -9.14
C ALA A 142 7.11 27.27 -8.03
N ILE A 143 7.11 25.96 -7.87
CA ILE A 143 6.45 25.20 -6.82
C ILE A 143 7.39 24.07 -6.37
N GLY A 144 7.55 23.88 -5.07
CA GLY A 144 8.46 22.90 -4.51
C GLY A 144 7.94 22.17 -3.26
N SER A 145 6.80 22.62 -2.71
CA SER A 145 6.24 22.04 -1.50
C SER A 145 4.72 21.88 -1.59
N TYR A 146 4.12 21.08 -0.69
CA TYR A 146 2.66 21.02 -0.58
C TYR A 146 2.10 22.34 -0.04
N GLU A 147 2.88 23.03 0.79
CA GLU A 147 2.56 24.33 1.37
C GLU A 147 2.33 25.38 0.27
N ASP A 148 3.12 25.33 -0.79
CA ASP A 148 3.01 26.22 -1.94
C ASP A 148 1.65 26.14 -2.65
N LEU A 149 0.96 24.97 -2.57
CA LEU A 149 -0.37 24.80 -3.20
C LEU A 149 -1.42 25.77 -2.65
N ALA A 150 -1.22 26.29 -1.43
CA ALA A 150 -2.11 27.27 -0.80
C ALA A 150 -1.74 28.74 -1.12
N ASP A 151 -0.64 29.01 -1.82
CA ASP A 151 -0.22 30.35 -2.20
C ASP A 151 -1.24 30.95 -3.20
N PRO A 152 -1.76 32.19 -2.97
CA PRO A 152 -2.72 32.85 -3.86
C PRO A 152 -2.30 33.00 -5.31
N ARG A 153 -0.99 32.91 -5.64
CA ARG A 153 -0.50 32.91 -7.03
C ARG A 153 -1.05 31.76 -7.88
N TRP A 154 -1.52 30.68 -7.23
CA TRP A 154 -2.13 29.52 -7.88
C TRP A 154 -3.66 29.62 -8.00
N LYS A 155 -4.26 30.77 -7.70
CA LYS A 155 -5.71 30.96 -7.77
C LYS A 155 -6.28 30.57 -9.13
N GLY A 156 -7.24 29.64 -9.11
CA GLY A 156 -7.87 29.11 -10.34
C GLY A 156 -6.98 28.20 -11.18
N LYS A 157 -5.91 27.62 -10.58
CA LYS A 157 -4.92 26.83 -11.32
C LYS A 157 -4.70 25.42 -10.79
N VAL A 158 -5.21 25.07 -9.61
CA VAL A 158 -4.97 23.78 -8.96
C VAL A 158 -6.08 22.79 -9.31
N LEU A 159 -5.68 21.60 -9.70
CA LEU A 159 -6.52 20.45 -10.02
C LEU A 159 -6.24 19.32 -9.03
N ILE A 160 -7.25 18.86 -8.34
CA ILE A 160 -7.14 17.79 -7.36
C ILE A 160 -8.45 17.01 -7.26
N ARG A 161 -8.41 15.78 -6.76
CA ARG A 161 -9.58 14.95 -6.53
C ARG A 161 -10.43 15.44 -5.36
N SER A 162 -11.66 14.94 -5.27
CA SER A 162 -12.58 15.15 -4.16
C SER A 162 -11.96 14.80 -2.80
N SER A 163 -12.47 15.46 -1.74
CA SER A 163 -12.14 15.16 -0.33
C SER A 163 -12.56 13.75 0.11
N SER A 164 -13.50 13.12 -0.58
CA SER A 164 -13.87 11.72 -0.33
C SER A 164 -12.76 10.72 -0.68
N ASN A 165 -11.72 11.17 -1.39
CA ASN A 165 -10.62 10.32 -1.76
C ASN A 165 -9.63 10.16 -0.60
N VAL A 166 -9.36 8.90 -0.22
CA VAL A 166 -8.50 8.56 0.91
C VAL A 166 -7.07 9.10 0.78
N TYR A 167 -6.52 9.22 -0.45
CA TYR A 167 -5.16 9.76 -0.65
C TYR A 167 -5.05 11.23 -0.27
N ASN A 168 -6.11 12.02 -0.52
CA ASN A 168 -6.17 13.41 -0.07
C ASN A 168 -6.35 13.50 1.44
N GLN A 169 -7.16 12.62 2.04
CA GLN A 169 -7.32 12.54 3.49
C GLN A 169 -6.00 12.23 4.18
N SER A 170 -5.22 11.28 3.65
CA SER A 170 -3.90 10.92 4.16
C SER A 170 -2.89 12.05 4.00
N LEU A 171 -2.89 12.78 2.88
CA LEU A 171 -2.07 13.98 2.71
C LEU A 171 -2.42 15.05 3.73
N VAL A 172 -3.71 15.35 3.94
CA VAL A 172 -4.14 16.30 4.99
C VAL A 172 -3.73 15.79 6.37
N GLY A 173 -3.83 14.48 6.61
CA GLY A 173 -3.36 13.86 7.85
C GLY A 173 -1.87 14.08 8.11
N SER A 174 -1.03 14.02 7.07
CA SER A 174 0.40 14.34 7.19
C SER A 174 0.64 15.84 7.43
N MET A 175 -0.15 16.72 6.81
CA MET A 175 -0.08 18.18 7.06
C MET A 175 -0.47 18.53 8.50
N ILE A 176 -1.46 17.84 9.08
CA ILE A 176 -1.83 18.00 10.49
C ILE A 176 -0.66 17.64 11.40
N GLU A 177 0.01 16.50 11.14
CA GLU A 177 1.16 16.07 11.93
C GLU A 177 2.33 17.04 11.84
N ALA A 178 2.61 17.52 10.63
CA ALA A 178 3.75 18.41 10.39
C ALA A 178 3.55 19.82 10.96
N HIS A 179 2.33 20.35 10.91
CA HIS A 179 2.07 21.78 11.18
C HIS A 179 1.04 22.04 12.29
N GLY A 180 0.36 21.00 12.77
CA GLY A 180 -0.79 21.13 13.67
C GLY A 180 -2.09 21.51 12.95
N GLU A 181 -3.22 21.30 13.63
CA GLU A 181 -4.56 21.43 13.03
C GLU A 181 -4.84 22.84 12.48
N ALA A 182 -4.45 23.89 13.20
CA ALA A 182 -4.77 25.26 12.79
C ALA A 182 -4.07 25.67 11.48
N ALA A 183 -2.79 25.32 11.32
CA ALA A 183 -2.04 25.62 10.11
C ALA A 183 -2.47 24.72 8.94
N ALA A 184 -2.76 23.46 9.20
CA ALA A 184 -3.29 22.54 8.18
C ALA A 184 -4.67 22.98 7.69
N GLU A 185 -5.55 23.52 8.56
CA GLU A 185 -6.85 24.07 8.15
C GLU A 185 -6.69 25.33 7.30
N ALA A 186 -5.76 26.23 7.67
CA ALA A 186 -5.45 27.40 6.86
C ALA A 186 -4.93 26.99 5.47
N TRP A 187 -4.05 25.98 5.41
CA TRP A 187 -3.58 25.41 4.16
C TRP A 187 -4.72 24.83 3.32
N CYS A 188 -5.62 24.02 3.90
CA CYS A 188 -6.79 23.48 3.20
C CYS A 188 -7.65 24.60 2.58
N ARG A 189 -7.90 25.69 3.32
CA ARG A 189 -8.68 26.85 2.81
C ARG A 189 -7.96 27.55 1.66
N GLY A 190 -6.65 27.75 1.76
CA GLY A 190 -5.83 28.33 0.69
C GLY A 190 -5.82 27.45 -0.55
N LEU A 191 -5.65 26.15 -0.38
CA LEU A 191 -5.70 25.17 -1.47
C LEU A 191 -7.06 25.18 -2.19
N VAL A 192 -8.17 25.17 -1.44
CA VAL A 192 -9.53 25.23 -2.02
C VAL A 192 -9.76 26.52 -2.79
N ALA A 193 -9.27 27.66 -2.28
CA ALA A 193 -9.36 28.94 -2.97
C ALA A 193 -8.60 28.96 -4.31
N ASN A 194 -7.66 28.03 -4.50
CA ASN A 194 -6.84 27.89 -5.69
C ASN A 194 -7.38 26.88 -6.72
N PHE A 195 -8.45 26.18 -6.43
CA PHE A 195 -9.02 25.20 -7.37
C PHE A 195 -9.43 25.90 -8.70
N SER A 196 -9.06 25.27 -9.81
CA SER A 196 -9.45 25.72 -11.15
C SER A 196 -10.91 25.39 -11.45
N ARG A 197 -11.41 24.32 -10.86
CA ARG A 197 -12.79 23.82 -11.00
C ARG A 197 -13.17 22.99 -9.76
N PRO A 198 -14.45 22.70 -9.54
CA PRO A 198 -14.85 21.75 -8.52
C PRO A 198 -14.11 20.41 -8.70
N PRO A 199 -13.60 19.77 -7.63
CA PRO A 199 -12.89 18.50 -7.70
C PRO A 199 -13.74 17.41 -8.36
N GLN A 200 -13.18 16.72 -9.34
CA GLN A 200 -13.83 15.63 -10.06
C GLN A 200 -12.80 14.66 -10.66
N GLY A 201 -13.23 13.45 -11.00
CA GLY A 201 -12.38 12.43 -11.64
C GLY A 201 -11.30 11.83 -10.75
N GLY A 202 -10.45 11.02 -11.35
CA GLY A 202 -9.33 10.34 -10.72
C GLY A 202 -8.00 11.08 -10.89
N ASP A 203 -6.91 10.49 -10.41
CA ASP A 203 -5.56 11.08 -10.49
C ASP A 203 -5.10 11.30 -11.93
N ARG A 204 -5.37 10.36 -12.85
CA ARG A 204 -5.05 10.52 -14.27
C ARG A 204 -5.81 11.66 -14.91
N ASP A 205 -7.06 11.88 -14.48
CA ASP A 205 -7.90 12.96 -15.02
C ASP A 205 -7.36 14.34 -14.60
N GLN A 206 -6.73 14.45 -13.42
CA GLN A 206 -6.07 15.68 -13.03
C GLN A 206 -4.86 15.99 -13.92
N ILE A 207 -4.04 14.97 -14.22
CA ILE A 207 -2.86 15.11 -15.10
C ILE A 207 -3.30 15.47 -16.53
N ARG A 208 -4.34 14.80 -17.08
CA ARG A 208 -4.91 15.11 -18.38
C ARG A 208 -5.47 16.55 -18.43
N ALA A 209 -6.13 16.99 -17.36
CA ALA A 209 -6.68 18.33 -17.26
C ALA A 209 -5.59 19.42 -17.28
N VAL A 210 -4.44 19.18 -16.62
CA VAL A 210 -3.27 20.07 -16.75
C VAL A 210 -2.78 20.11 -18.19
N ALA A 211 -2.64 18.96 -18.85
CA ALA A 211 -2.22 18.90 -20.26
C ALA A 211 -3.21 19.61 -21.20
N ALA A 212 -4.50 19.58 -20.89
CA ALA A 212 -5.57 20.26 -21.62
C ALA A 212 -5.68 21.76 -21.31
N GLY A 213 -4.95 22.28 -20.32
CA GLY A 213 -4.98 23.70 -19.96
C GLY A 213 -6.14 24.10 -19.02
N GLU A 214 -6.82 23.14 -18.39
CA GLU A 214 -7.88 23.43 -17.41
C GLU A 214 -7.33 23.96 -16.07
N GLY A 215 -6.03 23.78 -15.83
CA GLY A 215 -5.27 24.27 -14.69
C GLY A 215 -3.78 24.09 -14.97
N ASP A 216 -2.95 24.64 -14.10
CA ASP A 216 -1.49 24.61 -14.27
C ASP A 216 -0.79 23.60 -13.37
N VAL A 217 -1.45 23.19 -12.29
CA VAL A 217 -0.90 22.31 -11.23
C VAL A 217 -1.89 21.21 -10.90
N ALA A 218 -1.43 19.97 -10.79
CA ALA A 218 -2.22 18.85 -10.30
C ALA A 218 -1.51 18.09 -9.18
N VAL A 219 -2.30 17.41 -8.33
CA VAL A 219 -1.80 16.48 -7.31
C VAL A 219 -2.29 15.08 -7.63
N ALA A 220 -1.35 14.13 -7.77
CA ALA A 220 -1.65 12.75 -8.11
C ALA A 220 -0.60 11.78 -7.55
N ASN A 221 -0.95 10.49 -7.44
CA ASN A 221 0.03 9.47 -7.03
C ASN A 221 0.96 9.07 -8.18
N SER A 222 2.19 8.76 -7.84
CA SER A 222 3.30 8.43 -8.75
C SER A 222 2.96 7.33 -9.75
N TYR A 223 2.37 6.23 -9.31
CA TYR A 223 2.08 5.08 -10.17
C TYR A 223 1.06 5.36 -11.27
N TYR A 224 0.14 6.33 -11.09
CA TYR A 224 -0.77 6.75 -12.16
C TYR A 224 -0.02 7.42 -13.30
N TYR A 225 0.93 8.31 -12.97
CA TYR A 225 1.78 8.94 -13.96
C TYR A 225 2.67 7.93 -14.68
N ALA A 226 3.29 7.03 -13.92
CA ALA A 226 4.12 5.96 -14.47
C ALA A 226 3.32 5.11 -15.48
N ARG A 227 2.08 4.74 -15.16
CA ARG A 227 1.18 4.02 -16.08
C ARG A 227 0.78 4.85 -17.30
N MET A 228 0.65 6.16 -17.18
CA MET A 228 0.35 7.02 -18.31
C MET A 228 1.52 7.09 -19.29
N LEU A 229 2.77 7.05 -18.83
CA LEU A 229 3.96 7.05 -19.69
C LEU A 229 4.03 5.84 -20.63
N THR A 230 3.43 4.71 -20.24
CA THR A 230 3.39 3.46 -21.01
C THR A 230 1.98 3.11 -21.53
N GLY A 231 1.00 3.96 -21.24
CA GLY A 231 -0.40 3.76 -21.56
C GLY A 231 -0.79 4.10 -23.01
N SER A 232 -2.04 4.53 -23.21
CA SER A 232 -2.53 4.97 -24.53
C SER A 232 -1.73 6.15 -25.07
N PRO A 233 -1.76 6.39 -26.40
CA PRO A 233 -1.11 7.56 -27.01
C PRO A 233 -1.55 8.89 -26.37
N GLU A 234 -2.82 9.00 -25.97
CA GLU A 234 -3.38 10.18 -25.30
C GLU A 234 -2.79 10.34 -23.89
N ASP A 235 -2.69 9.26 -23.12
CA ASP A 235 -2.07 9.27 -21.79
C ASP A 235 -0.58 9.64 -21.87
N GLN A 236 0.13 9.06 -22.83
CA GLN A 236 1.54 9.39 -23.07
C GLN A 236 1.71 10.87 -23.47
N ALA A 237 0.84 11.42 -24.29
CA ALA A 237 0.87 12.83 -24.68
C ALA A 237 0.64 13.74 -23.44
N ALA A 238 -0.37 13.43 -22.63
CA ALA A 238 -0.67 14.17 -21.41
C ALA A 238 0.49 14.08 -20.38
N ALA A 239 1.08 12.89 -20.18
CA ALA A 239 2.23 12.71 -19.30
C ALA A 239 3.45 13.51 -19.78
N ARG A 240 3.72 13.58 -21.08
CA ARG A 240 4.83 14.37 -21.63
C ARG A 240 4.62 15.89 -21.51
N ALA A 241 3.38 16.37 -21.43
CA ALA A 241 3.05 17.78 -21.28
C ALA A 241 3.25 18.32 -19.86
N VAL A 242 3.40 17.43 -18.86
CA VAL A 242 3.60 17.81 -17.47
C VAL A 242 5.03 17.49 -16.99
N ARG A 243 5.52 18.29 -16.04
CA ARG A 243 6.73 18.01 -15.27
C ARG A 243 6.34 17.49 -13.89
N VAL A 244 7.04 16.45 -13.43
CA VAL A 244 6.92 15.92 -12.08
C VAL A 244 7.70 16.82 -11.11
N VAL A 245 7.10 17.11 -9.96
CA VAL A 245 7.75 17.74 -8.81
C VAL A 245 7.57 16.83 -7.61
N PHE A 246 8.67 16.43 -7.00
CA PHE A 246 8.71 15.79 -5.70
C PHE A 246 8.66 16.87 -4.63
N PRO A 247 7.54 17.03 -3.87
CA PRO A 247 7.43 18.13 -2.94
C PRO A 247 8.34 17.98 -1.71
N ASN A 248 8.68 19.10 -1.09
CA ASN A 248 9.38 19.18 0.19
C ASN A 248 10.79 18.56 0.21
N GLN A 249 11.49 18.53 -0.94
CA GLN A 249 12.87 18.08 -1.01
C GLN A 249 13.80 19.10 -0.30
N GLY A 250 14.72 18.59 0.52
CA GLY A 250 15.55 19.44 1.38
C GLY A 250 14.82 20.00 2.62
N ASP A 251 13.64 19.48 2.93
CA ASP A 251 12.82 19.75 4.11
C ASP A 251 12.36 18.41 4.70
N ARG A 252 11.07 18.17 4.91
CA ARG A 252 10.54 16.95 5.49
C ARG A 252 10.42 15.76 4.51
N GLY A 253 10.61 15.99 3.23
CA GLY A 253 10.47 14.97 2.18
C GLY A 253 9.06 14.85 1.61
N THR A 254 8.95 14.11 0.52
CA THR A 254 7.68 13.85 -0.18
C THR A 254 6.81 12.87 0.60
N HIS A 255 5.52 13.19 0.77
CA HIS A 255 4.54 12.28 1.36
C HIS A 255 4.48 10.96 0.60
N VAL A 256 4.75 9.87 1.31
CA VAL A 256 4.59 8.50 0.83
C VAL A 256 3.49 7.80 1.61
N ASN A 257 2.73 6.97 0.91
CA ASN A 257 1.71 6.13 1.51
C ASN A 257 1.89 4.68 1.04
N ILE A 258 1.24 3.73 1.69
CA ILE A 258 1.49 2.31 1.48
C ILE A 258 0.25 1.55 1.01
N SER A 259 0.45 0.44 0.29
CA SER A 259 -0.41 -0.71 0.44
C SER A 259 0.14 -1.55 1.58
N GLY A 260 -0.72 -2.15 2.37
CA GLY A 260 -0.26 -2.94 3.50
C GLY A 260 -1.20 -4.10 3.82
N ILE A 261 -0.74 -4.93 4.75
CA ILE A 261 -1.35 -6.19 5.14
C ILE A 261 -1.18 -6.40 6.64
N GLY A 262 -2.17 -7.02 7.27
CA GLY A 262 -2.07 -7.46 8.66
C GLY A 262 -2.69 -8.84 8.86
N VAL A 263 -2.17 -9.58 9.82
CA VAL A 263 -2.73 -10.87 10.26
C VAL A 263 -3.97 -10.59 11.10
N LEU A 264 -5.05 -11.30 10.83
CA LEU A 264 -6.31 -11.13 11.57
C LEU A 264 -6.27 -11.90 12.89
N LYS A 265 -6.94 -11.38 13.93
CA LYS A 265 -7.08 -12.09 15.21
C LYS A 265 -7.82 -13.41 15.09
N SER A 266 -8.74 -13.48 14.12
CA SER A 266 -9.53 -14.67 13.80
C SER A 266 -8.82 -15.65 12.89
N ALA A 267 -7.58 -15.36 12.44
CA ALA A 267 -6.87 -16.16 11.46
C ALA A 267 -6.84 -17.66 11.82
N PRO A 268 -7.42 -18.55 11.02
CA PRO A 268 -7.33 -19.98 11.25
C PRO A 268 -5.91 -20.53 10.96
N HIS A 269 -5.12 -19.84 10.11
CA HIS A 269 -3.77 -20.28 9.70
C HIS A 269 -2.71 -19.17 9.95
N PRO A 270 -2.49 -18.72 11.20
CA PRO A 270 -1.63 -17.56 11.49
C PRO A 270 -0.18 -17.75 11.02
N ASP A 271 0.39 -18.96 11.13
CA ASP A 271 1.75 -19.23 10.66
C ASP A 271 1.88 -19.14 9.14
N ALA A 272 0.88 -19.60 8.39
CA ALA A 272 0.82 -19.46 6.93
C ALA A 272 0.67 -17.98 6.54
N ALA A 273 -0.13 -17.22 7.28
CA ALA A 273 -0.30 -15.78 7.12
C ALA A 273 1.03 -15.02 7.27
N VAL A 274 1.80 -15.31 8.32
CA VAL A 274 3.12 -14.69 8.53
C VAL A 274 4.07 -15.03 7.39
N ARG A 275 4.16 -16.30 7.01
CA ARG A 275 5.00 -16.74 5.88
C ARG A 275 4.60 -16.08 4.57
N PHE A 276 3.31 -15.85 4.36
CA PHE A 276 2.82 -15.13 3.18
C PHE A 276 3.29 -13.66 3.18
N ILE A 277 3.19 -12.95 4.31
CA ILE A 277 3.67 -11.56 4.42
C ILE A 277 5.19 -11.50 4.23
N GLU A 278 5.95 -12.42 4.82
CA GLU A 278 7.41 -12.52 4.65
C GLU A 278 7.79 -12.75 3.18
N TYR A 279 7.02 -13.59 2.46
CA TYR A 279 7.23 -13.80 1.03
C TYR A 279 6.95 -12.52 0.23
N LEU A 280 5.83 -11.81 0.50
CA LEU A 280 5.48 -10.56 -0.19
C LEU A 280 6.52 -9.45 0.01
N THR A 281 7.33 -9.53 1.05
CA THR A 281 8.48 -8.64 1.30
C THR A 281 9.83 -9.22 0.85
N SER A 282 9.84 -10.34 0.14
CA SER A 282 11.06 -10.89 -0.47
C SER A 282 11.52 -10.04 -1.66
N PRO A 283 12.81 -10.06 -2.03
CA PRO A 283 13.30 -9.34 -3.21
C PRO A 283 12.57 -9.72 -4.49
N GLU A 284 12.21 -11.00 -4.65
CA GLU A 284 11.45 -11.49 -5.81
C GLU A 284 10.05 -10.86 -5.87
N ALA A 285 9.30 -10.90 -4.77
CA ALA A 285 7.96 -10.35 -4.71
C ALA A 285 7.96 -8.83 -4.89
N GLN A 286 8.93 -8.13 -4.30
CA GLN A 286 9.07 -6.69 -4.42
C GLN A 286 9.35 -6.25 -5.87
N ARG A 287 10.16 -7.02 -6.61
CA ARG A 287 10.39 -6.80 -8.04
C ARG A 287 9.11 -6.99 -8.86
N ILE A 288 8.31 -8.01 -8.53
CA ILE A 288 7.03 -8.24 -9.22
C ILE A 288 6.06 -7.09 -8.94
N PHE A 289 5.94 -6.61 -7.71
CA PHE A 289 5.13 -5.44 -7.37
C PHE A 289 5.59 -4.19 -8.14
N ALA A 290 6.89 -3.91 -8.16
CA ALA A 290 7.44 -2.76 -8.86
C ALA A 290 7.16 -2.82 -10.37
N ALA A 291 7.45 -3.95 -11.01
CA ALA A 291 7.27 -4.14 -12.45
C ALA A 291 5.79 -4.15 -12.87
N GLY A 292 4.92 -4.81 -12.09
CA GLY A 292 3.51 -4.98 -12.42
C GLY A 292 2.65 -3.73 -12.14
N ASN A 293 2.92 -3.04 -11.05
CA ASN A 293 2.04 -1.97 -10.56
C ASN A 293 2.65 -0.57 -10.65
N ASN A 294 3.95 -0.46 -10.98
CA ASN A 294 4.71 0.80 -10.95
C ASN A 294 4.64 1.47 -9.56
N GLU A 295 4.62 0.66 -8.51
CA GLU A 295 4.69 1.11 -7.13
C GLU A 295 6.14 0.97 -6.62
N TYR A 296 6.57 1.87 -5.74
CA TYR A 296 7.88 1.76 -5.12
C TYR A 296 7.90 0.59 -4.13
N PRO A 297 8.97 -0.21 -4.09
CA PRO A 297 9.13 -1.26 -3.09
C PRO A 297 9.27 -0.65 -1.69
N VAL A 298 8.83 -1.39 -0.66
CA VAL A 298 9.06 -1.02 0.75
C VAL A 298 10.43 -1.51 1.25
N VAL A 299 11.00 -2.50 0.58
CA VAL A 299 12.29 -3.08 0.95
C VAL A 299 13.41 -2.28 0.29
N GLU A 300 14.36 -1.82 1.11
CA GLU A 300 15.50 -1.04 0.65
C GLU A 300 16.37 -1.84 -0.32
N GLY A 301 16.84 -1.19 -1.38
CA GLY A 301 17.69 -1.80 -2.41
C GLY A 301 16.96 -2.78 -3.36
N ALA A 302 15.63 -2.91 -3.26
CA ALA A 302 14.87 -3.67 -4.24
C ALA A 302 14.84 -2.95 -5.60
N GLU A 303 14.85 -3.75 -6.68
CA GLU A 303 14.82 -3.26 -8.06
C GLU A 303 13.54 -2.45 -8.34
N LEU A 304 13.71 -1.26 -8.91
CA LEU A 304 12.61 -0.42 -9.36
C LEU A 304 12.15 -0.81 -10.76
N ALA A 305 10.91 -0.47 -11.10
CA ALA A 305 10.50 -0.48 -12.50
C ALA A 305 11.26 0.62 -13.26
N PRO A 306 11.70 0.39 -14.52
CA PRO A 306 12.47 1.38 -15.29
C PRO A 306 11.80 2.74 -15.41
N VAL A 307 10.47 2.80 -15.41
CA VAL A 307 9.70 4.04 -15.44
C VAL A 307 9.82 4.84 -14.14
N LEU A 308 9.95 4.16 -12.99
CA LEU A 308 10.17 4.80 -11.70
C LEU A 308 11.60 5.33 -11.57
N GLU A 309 12.60 4.57 -12.06
CA GLU A 309 13.99 5.04 -12.14
C GLU A 309 14.12 6.32 -12.98
N GLN A 310 13.39 6.40 -14.11
CA GLN A 310 13.35 7.59 -14.95
C GLN A 310 12.72 8.82 -14.28
N MET A 311 11.87 8.62 -13.27
CA MET A 311 11.29 9.71 -12.50
C MET A 311 12.31 10.36 -11.54
N GLY A 312 13.41 9.67 -11.23
CA GLY A 312 14.48 10.13 -10.34
C GLY A 312 14.26 9.75 -8.87
N ASP A 313 15.33 9.94 -8.10
CA ASP A 313 15.33 9.72 -6.66
C ASP A 313 14.69 10.91 -5.91
N PHE A 314 14.18 10.64 -4.72
CA PHE A 314 13.59 11.67 -3.88
C PHE A 314 13.72 11.32 -2.39
N GLU A 315 13.70 12.35 -1.55
CA GLU A 315 13.63 12.19 -0.10
C GLU A 315 12.17 11.92 0.30
N GLU A 316 11.95 10.84 1.03
CA GLU A 316 10.64 10.45 1.56
C GLU A 316 10.39 11.11 2.91
N ASP A 317 9.14 11.53 3.16
CA ASP A 317 8.73 11.98 4.49
C ASP A 317 8.85 10.80 5.49
N ALA A 318 9.58 11.02 6.57
CA ALA A 318 9.88 10.02 7.59
C ALA A 318 8.71 9.74 8.57
N LEU A 319 7.55 10.38 8.39
CA LEU A 319 6.38 10.13 9.21
C LEU A 319 5.97 8.66 9.18
N ASN A 320 5.68 8.09 10.35
CA ASN A 320 5.11 6.75 10.40
C ASN A 320 3.71 6.75 9.77
N ALA A 321 3.43 5.79 8.89
CA ALA A 321 2.18 5.72 8.13
C ALA A 321 0.91 5.60 9.01
N SER A 322 1.02 5.16 10.28
CA SER A 322 -0.10 5.15 11.23
C SER A 322 -0.68 6.54 11.51
N VAL A 323 0.13 7.58 11.33
CA VAL A 323 -0.27 8.98 11.51
C VAL A 323 -1.44 9.36 10.60
N PHE A 324 -1.44 8.86 9.36
CA PHE A 324 -2.46 9.20 8.38
C PHE A 324 -3.85 8.72 8.80
N GLY A 325 -3.90 7.56 9.42
CA GLY A 325 -5.12 7.01 10.00
C GLY A 325 -5.57 7.77 11.25
N ARG A 326 -4.67 7.98 12.21
CA ARG A 326 -4.98 8.72 13.45
C ARG A 326 -5.56 10.10 13.16
N ASN A 327 -5.03 10.79 12.17
CA ASN A 327 -5.46 12.14 11.79
C ASN A 327 -6.64 12.13 10.80
N ASN A 328 -7.12 10.97 10.32
CA ASN A 328 -8.12 10.89 9.25
C ASN A 328 -9.41 11.62 9.58
N GLN A 329 -10.00 11.39 10.77
CA GLN A 329 -11.23 12.06 11.15
C GLN A 329 -11.09 13.58 11.25
N ALA A 330 -9.95 14.07 11.76
CA ALA A 330 -9.65 15.49 11.80
C ALA A 330 -9.49 16.06 10.39
N ALA A 331 -8.77 15.34 9.52
CA ALA A 331 -8.58 15.69 8.12
C ALA A 331 -9.92 15.82 7.36
N VAL A 332 -10.81 14.83 7.48
CA VAL A 332 -12.12 14.85 6.83
C VAL A 332 -12.95 16.06 7.28
N ARG A 333 -13.05 16.30 8.59
CA ARG A 333 -13.77 17.47 9.13
C ARG A 333 -13.16 18.78 8.67
N MET A 334 -11.83 18.87 8.59
CA MET A 334 -11.09 20.05 8.15
C MET A 334 -11.34 20.34 6.67
N MET A 335 -11.28 19.30 5.81
CA MET A 335 -11.56 19.43 4.39
C MET A 335 -13.00 19.89 4.15
N ASP A 336 -13.98 19.36 4.90
CA ASP A 336 -15.37 19.80 4.82
C ASP A 336 -15.56 21.26 5.21
N ARG A 337 -14.95 21.72 6.36
CA ARG A 337 -14.98 23.12 6.78
C ARG A 337 -14.28 24.08 5.80
N ALA A 338 -13.26 23.57 5.09
CA ALA A 338 -12.59 24.34 4.02
C ALA A 338 -13.41 24.41 2.73
N GLY A 339 -14.48 23.64 2.59
CA GLY A 339 -15.28 23.56 1.38
C GLY A 339 -14.69 22.65 0.29
N TRP A 340 -13.76 21.80 0.63
CA TRP A 340 -13.22 20.80 -0.29
C TRP A 340 -14.24 19.66 -0.44
N ARG A 341 -14.77 19.48 -1.62
CA ARG A 341 -15.85 18.54 -1.90
C ARG A 341 -15.42 17.45 -2.86
#